data_be78acb6f8ed996f8ad8549eed5ac023
#
_entry.id   be78acb6f8ed996f8ad8549eed5ac023
#
_cell.length_a   1.000
_cell.length_b   1.000
_cell.length_c   1.000
_cell.angle_alpha   90.00
_cell.angle_beta   90.00
_cell.angle_gamma   90.00
#
_symmetry.space_group_name_H-M   'P 1'
#
loop_
_entity.id
_entity.type
_entity.pdbx_description
1 polymer ?
#
loop_
_entity_poly.entity_id
_entity_poly.type
_entity_poly.pdbx_seq_one_letter_code
_entity_poly.pdbx_strand_id
1 'polypeptide(L)'
;ITAEGVTIIASNPQGEILLVRHSYGPQGWYFPGGGIGRKETPEHAARREMREETGCRVTDLKLVGILNEEISGAPHRAFIFSTVVDAAPEPDGREIVEARFFAIRLLPEAMSALTRRRLELWQSSVN
;
A
#
# COMPACT_ATOMS: atom_id res chain seq x y z
N ILE A 1 4.94 -4.40 -22.80
CA ILE A 1 3.93 -3.69 -21.99
C ILE A 1 4.36 -3.67 -20.55
N THR A 2 4.32 -2.50 -19.92
CA THR A 2 4.63 -2.35 -18.50
C THR A 2 3.35 -2.46 -17.68
N ALA A 3 3.29 -3.39 -16.75
CA ALA A 3 2.18 -3.49 -15.83
C ALA A 3 2.20 -2.28 -14.88
N GLU A 4 1.01 -1.82 -14.48
CA GLU A 4 0.87 -0.67 -13.59
C GLU A 4 0.05 -1.04 -12.37
N GLY A 5 0.48 -0.53 -11.24
CA GLY A 5 -0.22 -0.75 -9.98
C GLY A 5 -0.11 0.45 -9.07
N VAL A 6 -0.87 0.39 -7.99
CA VAL A 6 -0.87 1.42 -6.94
C VAL A 6 -0.46 0.80 -5.62
N THR A 7 0.20 1.60 -4.80
CA THR A 7 0.54 1.29 -3.42
C THR A 7 0.13 2.47 -2.57
N ILE A 8 -0.53 2.22 -1.47
CA ILE A 8 -0.99 3.28 -0.59
C ILE A 8 -0.28 3.17 0.76
N ILE A 9 0.45 4.22 1.12
CA ILE A 9 1.08 4.33 2.43
C ILE A 9 0.14 5.17 3.29
N ALA A 10 -0.70 4.50 4.05
CA ALA A 10 -1.66 5.13 4.93
C ALA A 10 -1.06 5.21 6.32
N SER A 11 -1.01 6.41 6.87
CA SER A 11 -0.58 6.62 8.25
C SER A 11 -1.75 7.12 9.09
N ASN A 12 -1.67 6.91 10.39
CA ASN A 12 -2.65 7.45 11.32
C ASN A 12 -2.08 8.69 12.02
N PRO A 13 -2.89 9.39 12.84
CA PRO A 13 -2.39 10.59 13.54
C PRO A 13 -1.19 10.34 14.45
N GLN A 14 -0.94 9.09 14.86
CA GLN A 14 0.22 8.73 15.68
C GLN A 14 1.46 8.42 14.83
N GLY A 15 1.35 8.54 13.50
CA GLY A 15 2.47 8.26 12.60
C GLY A 15 2.73 6.79 12.33
N GLU A 16 1.82 5.92 12.74
CA GLU A 16 1.91 4.49 12.44
C GLU A 16 1.41 4.23 11.03
N ILE A 17 1.95 3.20 10.38
CA ILE A 17 1.60 2.86 9.01
C ILE A 17 0.77 1.59 8.93
N LEU A 18 -0.13 1.56 7.98
CA LEU A 18 -1.06 0.46 7.76
C LEU A 18 -0.45 -0.58 6.83
N LEU A 19 -0.34 -1.81 7.32
CA LEU A 19 0.11 -2.95 6.52
C LEU A 19 -0.95 -4.03 6.53
N VAL A 20 -0.96 -4.84 5.48
CA VAL A 20 -1.92 -5.93 5.30
C VAL A 20 -1.19 -7.25 5.07
N ARG A 21 -1.86 -8.34 5.44
CA ARG A 21 -1.39 -9.69 5.20
C ARG A 21 -2.43 -10.41 4.32
N HIS A 22 -1.93 -11.04 3.26
CA HIS A 22 -2.79 -11.76 2.32
C HIS A 22 -3.03 -13.20 2.76
N SER A 23 -4.19 -13.75 2.38
CA SER A 23 -4.53 -15.13 2.69
C SER A 23 -3.75 -16.13 1.84
N TYR A 24 -3.25 -15.69 0.70
CA TYR A 24 -2.51 -16.54 -0.24
C TYR A 24 -1.39 -15.74 -0.89
N GLY A 25 -0.52 -16.45 -1.62
CA GLY A 25 0.64 -15.83 -2.25
C GLY A 25 1.82 -15.73 -1.30
N PRO A 26 2.81 -14.90 -1.62
CA PRO A 26 3.99 -14.73 -0.77
C PRO A 26 3.61 -14.28 0.63
N GLN A 27 4.21 -14.90 1.63
CA GLN A 27 3.99 -14.54 3.03
C GLN A 27 4.60 -13.18 3.34
N GLY A 28 4.02 -12.49 4.31
CA GLY A 28 4.55 -11.24 4.82
C GLY A 28 3.53 -10.12 4.85
N TRP A 29 4.03 -8.95 5.24
CA TRP A 29 3.24 -7.74 5.35
C TRP A 29 3.54 -6.81 4.19
N TYR A 30 2.49 -6.23 3.64
CA TYR A 30 2.57 -5.36 2.46
C TYR A 30 1.75 -4.10 2.68
N PHE A 31 2.07 -3.04 1.95
CA PHE A 31 1.16 -1.91 1.88
C PHE A 31 -0.08 -2.32 1.08
N PRO A 32 -1.25 -1.75 1.41
CA PRO A 32 -2.43 -1.93 0.56
C PRO A 32 -2.13 -1.49 -0.87
N GLY A 33 -2.73 -2.17 -1.83
CA GLY A 33 -2.55 -1.82 -3.22
C GLY A 33 -2.92 -2.96 -4.14
N GLY A 34 -2.71 -2.74 -5.43
CA GLY A 34 -3.01 -3.72 -6.45
C GLY A 34 -2.95 -3.11 -7.84
N GLY A 35 -3.47 -3.83 -8.81
CA GLY A 35 -3.44 -3.40 -10.20
C GLY A 35 -4.38 -2.24 -10.49
N ILE A 36 -4.04 -1.48 -11.51
CA ILE A 36 -4.90 -0.41 -12.04
C ILE A 36 -5.81 -1.03 -13.10
N GLY A 37 -7.10 -0.83 -12.95
CA GLY A 37 -8.07 -1.33 -13.92
C GLY A 37 -7.97 -0.61 -15.26
N ARG A 38 -8.51 -1.23 -16.29
CA ARG A 38 -8.32 -0.82 -17.67
C ARG A 38 -8.70 0.62 -17.97
N LYS A 39 -9.69 1.17 -17.26
CA LYS A 39 -10.15 2.55 -17.45
C LYS A 39 -10.10 3.35 -16.16
N GLU A 40 -9.31 2.86 -15.21
CA GLU A 40 -9.14 3.55 -13.94
C GLU A 40 -7.97 4.53 -14.02
N THR A 41 -8.10 5.64 -13.30
CA THR A 41 -6.94 6.46 -12.98
C THR A 41 -6.21 5.82 -11.81
N PRO A 42 -4.92 6.13 -11.62
CA PRO A 42 -4.21 5.64 -10.43
C PRO A 42 -4.89 6.03 -9.12
N GLU A 43 -5.43 7.24 -9.01
CA GLU A 43 -6.13 7.70 -7.81
C GLU A 43 -7.38 6.88 -7.55
N HIS A 44 -8.16 6.59 -8.58
CA HIS A 44 -9.36 5.77 -8.44
C HIS A 44 -9.00 4.35 -7.97
N ALA A 45 -7.97 3.76 -8.57
CA ALA A 45 -7.49 2.44 -8.18
C ALA A 45 -7.04 2.43 -6.72
N ALA A 46 -6.32 3.46 -6.29
CA ALA A 46 -5.85 3.57 -4.91
C ALA A 46 -7.02 3.62 -3.93
N ARG A 47 -8.06 4.42 -4.22
CA ARG A 47 -9.24 4.51 -3.36
C ARG A 47 -9.99 3.20 -3.32
N ARG A 48 -10.11 2.53 -4.46
CA ARG A 48 -10.79 1.23 -4.56
C ARG A 48 -10.06 0.17 -3.76
N GLU A 49 -8.75 0.06 -3.93
CA GLU A 49 -7.95 -0.94 -3.22
C GLU A 49 -7.99 -0.72 -1.70
N MET A 50 -7.92 0.52 -1.24
CA MET A 50 -8.02 0.81 0.19
C MET A 50 -9.36 0.36 0.75
N ARG A 51 -10.44 0.64 0.05
CA ARG A 51 -11.78 0.23 0.48
C ARG A 51 -11.93 -1.29 0.48
N GLU A 52 -11.47 -1.95 -0.58
CA GLU A 52 -11.57 -3.40 -0.70
C GLU A 52 -10.75 -4.14 0.34
N GLU A 53 -9.52 -3.69 0.57
CA GLU A 53 -8.57 -4.41 1.42
C GLU A 53 -8.68 -4.04 2.90
N THR A 54 -9.04 -2.81 3.20
CA THR A 54 -9.02 -2.33 4.58
C THR A 54 -10.35 -1.76 5.07
N GLY A 55 -11.32 -1.59 4.18
CA GLY A 55 -12.60 -0.93 4.51
C GLY A 55 -12.46 0.56 4.75
N CYS A 56 -11.26 1.12 4.64
CA CYS A 56 -11.03 2.52 4.94
C CYS A 56 -11.36 3.41 3.75
N ARG A 57 -12.03 4.52 4.04
CA ARG A 57 -12.27 5.58 3.08
C ARG A 57 -11.09 6.52 3.06
N VAL A 58 -10.63 6.85 1.87
CA VAL A 58 -9.53 7.79 1.68
C VAL A 58 -10.10 9.13 1.24
N THR A 59 -9.81 10.19 1.98
CA THR A 59 -10.26 11.53 1.63
C THR A 59 -9.22 12.30 0.86
N ASP A 60 -7.97 12.29 1.31
CA ASP A 60 -6.87 13.00 0.67
C ASP A 60 -5.81 12.02 0.23
N LEU A 61 -5.54 11.98 -1.06
CA LEU A 61 -4.44 11.19 -1.63
C LEU A 61 -3.38 12.12 -2.17
N LYS A 62 -2.14 11.83 -1.80
CA LYS A 62 -0.99 12.56 -2.32
C LYS A 62 -0.09 11.59 -3.07
N LEU A 63 0.25 11.91 -4.31
CA LEU A 63 1.22 11.12 -5.05
C LEU A 63 2.61 11.41 -4.52
N VAL A 64 3.25 10.39 -3.95
CA VAL A 64 4.60 10.48 -3.39
C VAL A 64 5.65 10.31 -4.47
N GLY A 65 5.39 9.40 -5.40
CA GLY A 65 6.31 9.14 -6.49
C GLY A 65 5.85 7.97 -7.35
N ILE A 66 6.61 7.75 -8.41
CA ILE A 66 6.38 6.65 -9.33
C ILE A 66 7.68 5.85 -9.39
N LEU A 67 7.60 4.56 -9.07
CA LEU A 67 8.76 3.69 -9.10
C LEU A 67 8.67 2.76 -10.30
N ASN A 68 9.74 2.73 -11.08
CA ASN A 68 9.89 1.74 -12.15
C ASN A 68 10.66 0.57 -11.53
N GLU A 69 10.02 -0.58 -11.50
CA GLU A 69 10.50 -1.76 -10.80
C GLU A 69 10.47 -2.97 -11.72
N GLU A 70 11.06 -4.05 -11.25
CA GLU A 70 10.96 -5.33 -11.91
C GLU A 70 10.37 -6.30 -10.91
N ILE A 71 9.23 -6.91 -11.26
CA ILE A 71 8.55 -7.87 -10.42
C ILE A 71 8.49 -9.18 -11.19
N SER A 72 9.09 -10.23 -10.61
CA SER A 72 9.16 -11.56 -11.24
C SER A 72 9.72 -11.49 -12.67
N GLY A 73 10.74 -10.63 -12.88
CA GLY A 73 11.41 -10.48 -14.17
C GLY A 73 10.68 -9.60 -15.17
N ALA A 74 9.54 -9.01 -14.81
CA ALA A 74 8.76 -8.18 -15.73
C ALA A 74 8.73 -6.72 -15.27
N PRO A 75 8.77 -5.76 -16.20
CA PRO A 75 8.72 -4.35 -15.83
C PRO A 75 7.38 -4.00 -15.19
N HIS A 76 7.45 -3.17 -14.17
CA HIS A 76 6.29 -2.73 -13.40
C HIS A 76 6.44 -1.26 -13.02
N ARG A 77 5.34 -0.51 -13.14
CA ARG A 77 5.30 0.88 -12.71
C ARG A 77 4.36 1.00 -11.52
N ALA A 78 4.92 1.40 -10.38
CA ALA A 78 4.16 1.54 -9.15
C ALA A 78 3.92 3.02 -8.83
N PHE A 79 2.65 3.38 -8.74
CA PHE A 79 2.23 4.72 -8.27
C PHE A 79 2.08 4.66 -6.77
N ILE A 80 2.92 5.41 -6.07
CA ILE A 80 2.97 5.40 -4.61
C ILE A 80 2.21 6.61 -4.08
N PHE A 81 1.13 6.34 -3.37
CA PHE A 81 0.30 7.38 -2.75
C PHE A 81 0.46 7.36 -1.24
N SER A 82 0.25 8.50 -0.63
CA SER A 82 0.15 8.59 0.83
C SER A 82 -1.18 9.22 1.22
N THR A 83 -1.63 8.89 2.43
CA THR A 83 -2.85 9.44 3.00
C THR A 83 -2.79 9.29 4.52
N VAL A 84 -3.66 10.01 5.21
CA VAL A 84 -3.83 9.84 6.65
C VAL A 84 -5.22 9.27 6.90
N VAL A 85 -5.29 8.21 7.70
CA VAL A 85 -6.53 7.52 8.03
C VAL A 85 -6.64 7.46 9.55
N ASP A 86 -7.78 7.91 10.06
CA ASP A 86 -8.07 7.86 11.50
C ASP A 86 -9.29 6.97 11.73
N ALA A 87 -9.11 5.69 11.39
CA ALA A 87 -10.16 4.69 11.55
C ALA A 87 -9.53 3.32 11.69
N ALA A 88 -10.20 2.43 12.39
CA ALA A 88 -9.77 1.06 12.52
C ALA A 88 -9.98 0.34 11.18
N PRO A 89 -8.98 -0.37 10.66
CA PRO A 89 -9.15 -1.12 9.43
C PRO A 89 -10.05 -2.34 9.66
N GLU A 90 -10.81 -2.68 8.62
CA GLU A 90 -11.68 -3.85 8.61
C GLU A 90 -11.35 -4.69 7.37
N PRO A 91 -10.41 -5.65 7.49
CA PRO A 91 -10.08 -6.52 6.37
C PRO A 91 -11.29 -7.38 6.00
N ASP A 92 -11.39 -7.75 4.72
CA ASP A 92 -12.52 -8.54 4.23
C ASP A 92 -12.53 -9.97 4.76
N GLY A 93 -11.41 -10.45 5.30
CA GLY A 93 -11.26 -11.79 5.83
C GLY A 93 -11.13 -12.87 4.74
N ARG A 94 -11.10 -12.47 3.49
CA ARG A 94 -11.00 -13.38 2.33
C ARG A 94 -9.64 -13.24 1.68
N GLU A 95 -9.39 -12.16 0.95
CA GLU A 95 -8.07 -11.90 0.37
C GLU A 95 -7.11 -11.32 1.40
N ILE A 96 -7.61 -10.44 2.26
CA ILE A 96 -6.82 -9.83 3.34
C ILE A 96 -7.30 -10.43 4.66
N VAL A 97 -6.41 -11.14 5.32
CA VAL A 97 -6.72 -11.80 6.58
C VAL A 97 -6.41 -10.93 7.79
N GLU A 98 -5.53 -9.94 7.63
CA GLU A 98 -5.15 -9.06 8.71
C GLU A 98 -4.75 -7.71 8.15
N ALA A 99 -5.19 -6.63 8.81
CA ALA A 99 -4.80 -5.26 8.50
C ALA A 99 -4.52 -4.55 9.81
N ARG A 100 -3.36 -3.93 9.95
CA ARG A 100 -2.94 -3.39 11.24
C ARG A 100 -1.98 -2.22 11.06
N PHE A 101 -2.06 -1.24 11.96
CA PHE A 101 -1.10 -0.15 12.03
C PHE A 101 0.13 -0.57 12.82
N PHE A 102 1.29 -0.19 12.33
CA PHE A 102 2.58 -0.48 12.97
C PHE A 102 3.35 0.81 13.20
N ALA A 103 3.91 0.94 14.39
CA ALA A 103 4.88 2.00 14.63
C ALA A 103 6.12 1.72 13.77
N ILE A 104 6.72 2.78 13.23
CA ILE A 104 7.89 2.64 12.34
C ILE A 104 9.04 1.91 13.04
N ARG A 105 9.21 2.13 14.34
CA ARG A 105 10.27 1.47 15.11
C ARG A 105 9.97 0.01 15.44
N LEU A 106 8.74 -0.46 15.17
CA LEU A 106 8.29 -1.81 15.52
C LEU A 106 7.71 -2.53 14.29
N LEU A 107 8.30 -2.32 13.14
CA LEU A 107 7.84 -2.96 11.91
C LEU A 107 8.02 -4.47 11.97
N PRO A 108 7.14 -5.25 11.33
CA PRO A 108 7.29 -6.68 11.28
C PRO A 108 8.53 -7.07 10.47
N GLU A 109 9.16 -8.19 10.83
CA GLU A 109 10.32 -8.68 10.10
C GLU A 109 9.96 -9.13 8.68
N ALA A 110 8.78 -9.72 8.54
CA ALA A 110 8.34 -10.28 7.27
C ALA A 110 7.83 -9.18 6.33
N MET A 111 8.75 -8.37 5.84
CA MET A 111 8.51 -7.34 4.83
C MET A 111 9.49 -7.54 3.68
N SER A 112 8.99 -7.53 2.46
CA SER A 112 9.86 -7.67 1.28
C SER A 112 10.76 -6.44 1.11
N ALA A 113 11.85 -6.61 0.37
CA ALA A 113 12.72 -5.50 0.01
C ALA A 113 11.95 -4.42 -0.75
N LEU A 114 10.99 -4.82 -1.58
CA LEU A 114 10.15 -3.92 -2.34
C LEU A 114 9.29 -3.04 -1.42
N THR A 115 8.68 -3.64 -0.40
CA THR A 115 7.87 -2.90 0.58
C THR A 115 8.73 -1.90 1.35
N ARG A 116 9.94 -2.32 1.76
CA ARG A 116 10.87 -1.44 2.48
C ARG A 116 11.32 -0.27 1.62
N ARG A 117 11.53 -0.49 0.34
CA ARG A 117 11.92 0.55 -0.61
C ARG A 117 10.83 1.61 -0.74
N ARG A 118 9.59 1.20 -0.78
CA ARG A 118 8.45 2.11 -0.85
C ARG A 118 8.32 2.94 0.43
N LEU A 119 8.54 2.30 1.57
CA LEU A 119 8.56 3.00 2.85
C LEU A 119 9.65 4.08 2.88
N GLU A 120 10.84 3.75 2.41
CA GLU A 120 11.95 4.71 2.35
C GLU A 120 11.61 5.91 1.48
N LEU A 121 10.95 5.68 0.35
CA LEU A 121 10.51 6.76 -0.53
C LEU A 121 9.56 7.70 0.20
N TRP A 122 8.59 7.15 0.93
CA TRP A 122 7.64 7.94 1.69
C TRP A 122 8.32 8.72 2.82
N GLN A 123 9.22 8.08 3.54
CA GLN A 123 9.95 8.73 4.63
C GLN A 123 10.77 9.92 4.10
N SER A 124 11.37 9.80 2.94
CA SER A 124 12.11 10.89 2.32
C SER A 124 11.21 12.05 1.92
N SER A 125 9.95 11.77 1.58
CA SER A 125 9.01 12.77 1.10
C SER A 125 8.42 13.63 2.21
N VAL A 126 8.44 13.18 3.45
CA VAL A 126 7.82 13.89 4.58
C VAL A 126 8.84 14.71 5.40
N ASN A 127 10.07 14.73 4.96
CA ASN A 127 11.15 15.52 5.61
C ASN A 127 11.38 16.85 4.89
#